data_0405a6aec9c17efb9a03989f7d004c54
#
_entry.id   0405a6aec9c17efb9a03989f7d004c54
#
_cell.length_a   1.000
_cell.length_b   1.000
_cell.length_c   1.000
_cell.angle_alpha   90.00
_cell.angle_beta   90.00
_cell.angle_gamma   90.00
#
_symmetry.space_group_name_H-M   'P 1'
#
loop_
_entity.id
_entity.type
_entity.pdbx_description
1 polymer ?
#
loop_
_entity_poly.entity_id
_entity_poly.type
_entity_poly.pdbx_seq_one_letter_code
_entity_poly.pdbx_strand_id
1 'polypeptide(L)'
;MAGSVNKVILVGNLGRDPEVRSMQSGDKVCNLSVATSERWKDRNSGEMQEKTEWHRVVVFDQKLAEVAEKYLKKGSKVFLEGQLQTRKWTDNSGVEKYTTEVVLQRF
;
A
#
# COMPACT_ATOMS: atom_id res chain seq x y z
N MET A 1 10.60 -23.34 1.64
CA MET A 1 10.20 -23.73 3.01
C MET A 1 8.70 -23.53 3.16
N ALA A 2 8.02 -24.55 3.71
CA ALA A 2 6.59 -24.49 3.98
C ALA A 2 6.36 -24.23 5.46
N GLY A 3 5.12 -23.95 5.86
CA GLY A 3 4.76 -23.72 7.25
C GLY A 3 4.88 -22.29 7.72
N SER A 4 4.76 -21.33 6.82
CA SER A 4 4.80 -19.90 7.16
C SER A 4 3.57 -19.19 6.62
N VAL A 5 3.31 -18.01 7.17
CA VAL A 5 2.21 -17.14 6.74
C VAL A 5 2.77 -15.76 6.49
N ASN A 6 2.36 -15.18 5.37
CA ASN A 6 2.69 -13.80 5.04
C ASN A 6 1.40 -13.12 4.62
N LYS A 7 0.76 -12.43 5.56
CA LYS A 7 -0.53 -11.81 5.34
C LYS A 7 -0.59 -10.46 6.03
N VAL A 8 -1.05 -9.46 5.30
CA VAL A 8 -1.23 -8.11 5.81
C VAL A 8 -2.67 -7.69 5.60
N ILE A 9 -3.29 -7.16 6.63
CA ILE A 9 -4.63 -6.60 6.57
C ILE A 9 -4.52 -5.13 6.95
N LEU A 10 -5.05 -4.26 6.09
CA LEU A 10 -5.08 -2.83 6.35
C LEU A 10 -6.50 -2.29 6.20
N VAL A 11 -6.88 -1.42 7.10
CA VAL A 11 -8.06 -0.58 6.97
C VAL A 11 -7.58 0.86 7.14
N GLY A 12 -7.74 1.66 6.11
CA GLY A 12 -7.24 3.02 6.15
C GLY A 12 -7.80 3.85 5.02
N ASN A 13 -7.25 5.03 4.85
CA ASN A 13 -7.72 5.98 3.84
C ASN A 13 -6.61 6.27 2.83
N LEU A 14 -7.01 6.45 1.57
CA LEU A 14 -6.05 6.81 0.54
C LEU A 14 -5.58 8.25 0.74
N GLY A 15 -4.27 8.45 0.67
CA GLY A 15 -3.67 9.77 0.79
C GLY A 15 -3.64 10.55 -0.52
N ARG A 16 -3.87 9.84 -1.62
CA ARG A 16 -3.91 10.42 -2.96
C ARG A 16 -4.71 9.51 -3.87
N ASP A 17 -5.01 9.98 -5.07
CA ASP A 17 -5.70 9.17 -6.06
C ASP A 17 -4.85 7.97 -6.45
N PRO A 18 -5.47 6.82 -6.76
CA PRO A 18 -4.73 5.67 -7.26
C PRO A 18 -3.89 6.03 -8.48
N GLU A 19 -2.66 5.56 -8.50
CA GLU A 19 -1.78 5.77 -9.63
C GLU A 19 -1.70 4.48 -10.44
N VAL A 20 -2.19 4.52 -11.67
CA VAL A 20 -2.27 3.34 -12.53
C VAL A 20 -1.25 3.48 -13.66
N ARG A 21 -0.49 2.42 -13.88
CA ARG A 21 0.48 2.33 -14.97
C ARG A 21 0.23 1.08 -15.77
N SER A 22 0.51 1.16 -17.07
CA SER A 22 0.45 0.00 -17.95
C SER A 22 1.84 -0.63 -18.05
N MET A 23 1.89 -1.96 -17.92
CA MET A 23 3.14 -2.69 -18.14
C MET A 23 3.30 -2.98 -19.64
N GLN A 24 4.50 -3.46 -20.02
CA GLN A 24 4.76 -3.80 -21.41
C GLN A 24 3.80 -4.86 -21.95
N SER A 25 3.32 -5.73 -21.08
CA SER A 25 2.34 -6.75 -21.44
C SER A 25 0.94 -6.18 -21.71
N GLY A 26 0.71 -4.90 -21.38
CA GLY A 26 -0.60 -4.28 -21.48
C GLY A 26 -1.41 -4.37 -20.21
N ASP A 27 -0.95 -5.14 -19.23
CA ASP A 27 -1.62 -5.25 -17.94
C ASP A 27 -1.42 -3.98 -17.12
N LYS A 28 -2.40 -3.68 -16.30
CA LYS A 28 -2.34 -2.50 -15.42
C LYS A 28 -1.81 -2.87 -14.06
N VAL A 29 -1.03 -1.96 -13.48
CA VAL A 29 -0.58 -2.03 -12.09
C VAL A 29 -1.05 -0.77 -11.39
N CYS A 30 -1.68 -0.93 -10.24
CA CYS A 30 -2.20 0.19 -9.47
C CYS A 30 -1.39 0.36 -8.20
N ASN A 31 -0.92 1.57 -7.95
CA ASN A 31 -0.20 1.92 -6.72
C ASN A 31 -1.11 2.76 -5.84
N LEU A 32 -1.22 2.35 -4.58
CA LEU A 32 -2.02 3.04 -3.58
C LEU A 32 -1.14 3.48 -2.43
N SER A 33 -1.46 4.64 -1.86
CA SER A 33 -0.85 5.11 -0.62
C SER A 33 -1.93 5.11 0.45
N VAL A 34 -1.81 4.19 1.40
CA VAL A 34 -2.84 3.99 2.42
C VAL A 34 -2.32 4.47 3.77
N ALA A 35 -3.08 5.34 4.41
CA ALA A 35 -2.74 5.86 5.72
C ALA A 35 -3.51 5.10 6.80
N THR A 36 -2.78 4.65 7.82
CA THR A 36 -3.39 4.13 9.04
C THR A 36 -2.93 5.02 10.18
N SER A 37 -3.88 5.45 11.02
CA SER A 37 -3.58 6.41 12.06
C SER A 37 -4.01 5.89 13.43
N GLU A 38 -3.23 6.24 14.43
CA GLU A 38 -3.55 5.99 15.82
C GLU A 38 -3.65 7.32 16.54
N ARG A 39 -4.60 7.41 17.46
CA ARG A 39 -4.78 8.59 18.29
C ARG A 39 -4.81 8.17 19.75
N TRP A 40 -4.11 8.91 20.57
CA TRP A 40 -4.10 8.65 22.02
C TRP A 40 -3.90 9.95 22.77
N LYS A 41 -4.22 9.91 24.06
CA LYS A 41 -4.01 11.03 24.94
C LYS A 41 -2.68 10.88 25.67
N ASP A 42 -1.82 11.88 25.55
CA ASP A 42 -0.54 11.90 26.24
C ASP A 42 -0.79 12.02 27.75
N ARG A 43 -0.22 11.10 28.52
CA ARG A 43 -0.37 11.08 29.96
C ARG A 43 0.21 12.30 30.64
N ASN A 44 1.29 12.85 30.11
CA ASN A 44 2.01 13.96 30.71
C ASN A 44 1.37 15.31 30.39
N SER A 45 1.05 15.54 29.13
CA SER A 45 0.52 16.83 28.69
C SER A 45 -1.01 16.88 28.67
N GLY A 46 -1.66 15.74 28.63
CA GLY A 46 -3.11 15.67 28.45
C GLY A 46 -3.57 15.99 27.03
N GLU A 47 -2.65 16.22 26.13
CA GLU A 47 -2.95 16.53 24.74
C GLU A 47 -3.18 15.29 23.91
N MET A 48 -4.04 15.41 22.88
CA MET A 48 -4.25 14.33 21.93
C MET A 48 -3.05 14.27 20.98
N GLN A 49 -2.55 13.05 20.79
CA GLN A 49 -1.47 12.78 19.88
C GLN A 49 -1.99 11.93 18.73
N GLU A 50 -1.40 12.07 17.58
CA GLU A 50 -1.75 11.27 16.40
C GLU A 50 -0.48 10.83 15.69
N LYS A 51 -0.45 9.57 15.30
CA LYS A 51 0.65 9.01 14.51
C LYS A 51 0.06 8.33 13.30
N THR A 52 0.56 8.67 12.12
CA THR A 52 0.12 8.09 10.85
C THR A 52 1.24 7.30 10.22
N GLU A 53 0.92 6.07 9.84
CA GLU A 53 1.80 5.24 9.05
C GLU A 53 1.30 5.23 7.62
N TRP A 54 2.22 5.42 6.67
CA TRP A 54 1.90 5.40 5.24
C TRP A 54 2.36 4.08 4.65
N HIS A 55 1.42 3.36 4.07
CA HIS A 55 1.69 2.04 3.49
C HIS A 55 1.67 2.13 1.98
N ARG A 56 2.70 1.59 1.37
CA ARG A 56 2.76 1.47 -0.08
C ARG A 56 2.11 0.15 -0.46
N VAL A 57 1.06 0.22 -1.26
CA VAL A 57 0.29 -0.93 -1.69
C VAL A 57 0.34 -1.01 -3.21
N VAL A 58 0.65 -2.19 -3.72
CA VAL A 58 0.73 -2.44 -5.17
C VAL A 58 -0.29 -3.50 -5.52
N VAL A 59 -1.15 -3.18 -6.49
CA VAL A 59 -2.20 -4.08 -6.95
C VAL A 59 -1.83 -4.60 -8.33
N PHE A 60 -1.46 -5.88 -8.40
CA PHE A 60 -1.12 -6.54 -9.66
C PHE A 60 -2.29 -7.28 -10.29
N ASP A 61 -3.33 -7.58 -9.51
CA ASP A 61 -4.53 -8.21 -10.04
C ASP A 61 -5.22 -7.24 -10.98
N GLN A 62 -5.37 -7.63 -12.24
CA GLN A 62 -5.92 -6.77 -13.29
C GLN A 62 -7.31 -6.26 -12.94
N LYS A 63 -8.15 -7.12 -12.42
CA LYS A 63 -9.53 -6.78 -12.07
C LYS A 63 -9.58 -5.79 -10.90
N LEU A 64 -8.77 -6.05 -9.88
CA LEU A 64 -8.70 -5.15 -8.72
C LEU A 64 -8.10 -3.80 -9.10
N ALA A 65 -7.11 -3.80 -9.98
CA ALA A 65 -6.51 -2.55 -10.46
C ALA A 65 -7.56 -1.70 -11.20
N GLU A 66 -8.39 -2.31 -12.01
CA GLU A 66 -9.46 -1.60 -12.71
C GLU A 66 -10.51 -1.06 -11.74
N VAL A 67 -10.88 -1.83 -10.72
CA VAL A 67 -11.83 -1.40 -9.71
C VAL A 67 -11.27 -0.21 -8.94
N ALA A 68 -10.00 -0.28 -8.56
CA ALA A 68 -9.35 0.82 -7.83
C ALA A 68 -9.32 2.09 -8.68
N GLU A 69 -8.94 1.96 -9.95
CA GLU A 69 -8.91 3.10 -10.87
C GLU A 69 -10.27 3.76 -11.02
N LYS A 70 -11.32 2.95 -11.12
CA LYS A 70 -12.65 3.43 -11.43
C LYS A 70 -13.37 4.03 -10.22
N TYR A 71 -13.20 3.43 -9.05
CA TYR A 71 -14.04 3.76 -7.90
C TYR A 71 -13.31 4.44 -6.74
N LEU A 72 -11.99 4.33 -6.66
CA LEU A 72 -11.25 4.90 -5.53
C LEU A 72 -10.67 6.26 -5.88
N LYS A 73 -10.56 7.09 -4.87
CA LYS A 73 -9.97 8.44 -4.99
C LYS A 73 -9.33 8.83 -3.67
N LYS A 74 -8.59 9.92 -3.66
CA LYS A 74 -8.03 10.48 -2.44
C LYS A 74 -9.11 10.57 -1.38
N GLY A 75 -8.83 10.08 -0.19
CA GLY A 75 -9.76 10.10 0.93
C GLY A 75 -10.62 8.86 1.08
N SER A 76 -10.69 8.02 0.05
CA SER A 76 -11.49 6.79 0.11
C SER A 76 -11.00 5.88 1.23
N LYS A 77 -11.94 5.31 1.99
CA LYS A 77 -11.61 4.29 2.98
C LYS A 77 -11.59 2.94 2.31
N VAL A 78 -10.55 2.17 2.58
CA VAL A 78 -10.39 0.85 2.01
C VAL A 78 -10.07 -0.19 3.08
N PHE A 79 -10.56 -1.40 2.85
CA PHE A 79 -10.13 -2.61 3.55
C PHE A 79 -9.42 -3.46 2.52
N LEU A 80 -8.20 -3.89 2.83
CA LEU A 80 -7.46 -4.72 1.89
C LEU A 80 -6.67 -5.81 2.60
N GLU A 81 -6.44 -6.89 1.87
CA GLU A 81 -5.58 -7.98 2.30
C GLU A 81 -4.52 -8.22 1.24
N GLY A 82 -3.31 -8.42 1.67
CA GLY A 82 -2.21 -8.70 0.79
C GLY A 82 -1.09 -9.40 1.52
N GLN A 83 0.09 -9.32 0.97
CA GLN A 83 1.28 -9.89 1.57
C GLN A 83 2.44 -8.91 1.44
N LEU A 84 3.42 -9.04 2.31
CA LEU A 84 4.63 -8.22 2.22
C LEU A 84 5.53 -8.79 1.15
N GLN A 85 6.09 -7.90 0.34
CA GLN A 85 7.08 -8.27 -0.67
C GLN A 85 8.13 -7.19 -0.73
N THR A 86 9.39 -7.60 -0.74
CA THR A 86 10.52 -6.68 -0.85
C THR A 86 11.11 -6.82 -2.24
N ARG A 87 11.29 -5.69 -2.92
CA ARG A 87 11.95 -5.67 -4.22
C ARG A 87 13.22 -4.86 -4.15
N LYS A 88 14.17 -5.23 -4.95
CA LYS A 88 15.45 -4.56 -5.10
C LYS A 88 15.39 -3.66 -6.32
N TRP A 89 15.92 -2.47 -6.20
CA TRP A 89 15.98 -1.53 -7.31
C TRP A 89 17.23 -0.66 -7.20
N THR A 90 17.60 -0.03 -8.30
CA THR A 90 18.79 0.80 -8.35
C THR A 90 18.36 2.24 -8.62
N ASP A 91 18.86 3.17 -7.82
CA ASP A 91 18.53 4.58 -8.00
C ASP A 91 19.38 5.22 -9.10
N ASN A 92 19.15 6.50 -9.37
CA ASN A 92 19.84 7.22 -10.43
C ASN A 92 21.34 7.36 -10.19
N SER A 93 21.78 7.18 -8.95
CA SER A 93 23.21 7.24 -8.58
C SER A 93 23.89 5.88 -8.65
N GLY A 94 23.18 4.84 -9.05
CA GLY A 94 23.71 3.47 -9.13
C GLY A 94 23.71 2.74 -7.80
N VAL A 95 23.06 3.28 -6.77
CA VAL A 95 22.99 2.64 -5.46
C VAL A 95 21.83 1.69 -5.40
N GLU A 96 22.09 0.46 -4.93
CA GLU A 96 21.04 -0.54 -4.75
C GLU A 96 20.19 -0.19 -3.53
N LYS A 97 18.89 -0.28 -3.69
CA LYS A 97 17.93 -0.02 -2.63
C LYS A 97 16.87 -1.11 -2.59
N TYR A 98 16.23 -1.24 -1.44
CA TYR A 98 15.15 -2.20 -1.23
C TYR A 98 13.90 -1.45 -0.82
N THR A 99 12.76 -1.89 -1.32
CA THR A 99 11.46 -1.32 -0.94
C THR A 99 10.56 -2.47 -0.56
N THR A 100 9.95 -2.38 0.63
CA THR A 100 8.97 -3.36 1.09
C THR A 100 7.58 -2.78 0.91
N GLU A 101 6.73 -3.55 0.26
CA GLU A 101 5.38 -3.14 -0.12
C GLU A 101 4.37 -4.18 0.28
N VAL A 102 3.11 -3.77 0.38
CA VAL A 102 1.99 -4.71 0.50
C VAL A 102 1.51 -4.98 -0.91
N VAL A 103 1.51 -6.24 -1.30
CA VAL A 103 1.18 -6.63 -2.67
C VAL A 103 -0.14 -7.40 -2.66
N LEU A 104 -1.07 -6.98 -3.52
CA LEU A 104 -2.33 -7.67 -3.74
C LEU A 104 -2.23 -8.42 -5.05
N GLN A 105 -2.27 -9.74 -4.96
CA GLN A 105 -2.24 -10.64 -6.11
C GLN A 105 -3.33 -11.68 -5.95
N ARG A 106 -3.82 -12.15 -7.08
CA ARG A 106 -4.74 -13.27 -7.11
C ARG A 106 -3.99 -14.51 -7.62
N PHE A 107 -4.17 -15.61 -6.92
CA PHE A 107 -3.59 -16.90 -7.32
C PHE A 107 -4.69 -17.89 -7.64
#